data_6ae25a1de2946c0785f12e365fb0af9c
#
_entry.id   6ae25a1de2946c0785f12e365fb0af9c
#
_cell.length_a   1.000
_cell.length_b   1.000
_cell.length_c   1.000
_cell.angle_alpha   90.00
_cell.angle_beta   90.00
_cell.angle_gamma   90.00
#
_symmetry.space_group_name_H-M   'P 1'
#
loop_
_entity.id
_entity.type
_entity.pdbx_description
1 polymer ?
#
loop_
_entity_poly.entity_id
_entity_poly.type
_entity_poly.pdbx_seq_one_letter_code
_entity_poly.pdbx_strand_id
1 'polypeptide(L)'
;MEKILVINSSPRKNGNSEILCDRLIEGAESKDACCEKINLREMNIGYCIGCDACRRNDGTCVIKDDMEWIFQKMLESDIVVLATPVYFFTLSAQLKTLIDHLHNGYKKMAGKKFCFIATVSVPEPERLERTFDSMRGLLDCIPDSEELGVVCGNNAWLAGEVKATKAYDEAYELGVRIAE
;
A
#
# COMPACT_ATOMS: atom_id res chain seq x y z
N MET A 1 -14.32 3.94 15.12
CA MET A 1 -13.08 3.16 15.16
C MET A 1 -12.68 2.93 13.70
N GLU A 2 -11.60 3.60 13.29
CA GLU A 2 -11.12 3.53 11.91
C GLU A 2 -10.61 2.12 11.58
N LYS A 3 -10.99 1.62 10.41
CA LYS A 3 -10.51 0.35 9.88
C LYS A 3 -9.39 0.62 8.88
N ILE A 4 -8.19 0.18 9.20
CA ILE A 4 -7.00 0.45 8.40
C ILE A 4 -6.47 -0.85 7.81
N LEU A 5 -6.41 -0.92 6.48
CA LEU A 5 -5.78 -2.03 5.77
C LEU A 5 -4.38 -1.63 5.33
N VAL A 6 -3.38 -2.37 5.77
CA VAL A 6 -1.97 -2.15 5.40
C VAL A 6 -1.52 -3.24 4.43
N ILE A 7 -1.21 -2.87 3.19
CA ILE A 7 -0.76 -3.78 2.14
C ILE A 7 0.74 -3.60 1.93
N ASN A 8 1.51 -4.59 2.37
CA ASN A 8 2.97 -4.62 2.21
C ASN A 8 3.35 -5.45 0.98
N SER A 9 4.00 -4.82 0.01
CA SER A 9 4.42 -5.47 -1.24
C SER A 9 5.88 -5.93 -1.25
N SER A 10 6.59 -5.81 -0.12
CA SER A 10 7.97 -6.27 -0.04
C SER A 10 8.08 -7.79 -0.18
N PRO A 11 8.94 -8.30 -1.10
CA PRO A 11 9.22 -9.73 -1.18
C PRO A 11 10.08 -10.24 -0.01
N ARG A 12 10.72 -9.34 0.75
CA ARG A 12 11.57 -9.68 1.89
C ARG A 12 10.74 -9.76 3.16
N LYS A 13 10.77 -10.90 3.85
CA LYS A 13 10.22 -11.02 5.21
C LYS A 13 11.06 -10.17 6.18
N ASN A 14 10.39 -9.43 7.06
CA ASN A 14 11.02 -8.48 7.99
C ASN A 14 11.88 -7.41 7.29
N GLY A 15 11.56 -7.08 6.03
CA GLY A 15 12.22 -6.01 5.29
C GLY A 15 11.83 -4.62 5.80
N ASN A 16 12.56 -3.59 5.34
CA ASN A 16 12.37 -2.21 5.81
C ASN A 16 10.93 -1.70 5.60
N SER A 17 10.29 -2.02 4.47
CA SER A 17 8.88 -1.64 4.23
C SER A 17 7.94 -2.29 5.25
N GLU A 18 8.13 -3.58 5.57
CA GLU A 18 7.31 -4.29 6.54
C GLU A 18 7.48 -3.71 7.95
N ILE A 19 8.72 -3.37 8.33
CA ILE A 19 9.02 -2.72 9.61
C ILE A 19 8.28 -1.39 9.77
N LEU A 20 8.24 -0.57 8.71
CA LEU A 20 7.48 0.69 8.73
C LEU A 20 5.97 0.46 8.77
N CYS A 21 5.46 -0.59 8.08
CA CYS A 21 4.07 -0.98 8.19
C CYS A 21 3.70 -1.34 9.64
N ASP A 22 4.51 -2.17 10.28
CA ASP A 22 4.28 -2.58 11.68
C ASP A 22 4.32 -1.38 12.62
N ARG A 23 5.26 -0.45 12.37
CA ARG A 23 5.37 0.76 13.18
C ARG A 23 4.18 1.72 13.03
N LEU A 24 3.63 1.84 11.79
CA LEU A 24 2.40 2.60 11.55
C LEU A 24 1.21 1.96 12.27
N ILE A 25 1.11 0.62 12.21
CA ILE A 25 0.05 -0.13 12.91
C ILE A 25 0.12 0.13 14.42
N GLU A 26 1.32 0.04 15.03
CA GLU A 26 1.51 0.37 16.45
C GLU A 26 0.98 1.77 16.81
N GLY A 27 1.26 2.78 15.96
CA GLY A 27 0.75 4.13 16.12
C GLY A 27 -0.78 4.21 16.04
N ALA A 28 -1.37 3.56 15.05
CA ALA A 28 -2.82 3.56 14.84
C ALA A 28 -3.57 2.80 15.96
N GLU A 29 -3.06 1.64 16.37
CA GLU A 29 -3.64 0.85 17.47
C GLU A 29 -3.54 1.56 18.83
N SER A 30 -2.56 2.47 19.02
CA SER A 30 -2.49 3.32 20.21
C SER A 30 -3.67 4.30 20.34
N LYS A 31 -4.45 4.46 19.27
CA LYS A 31 -5.69 5.28 19.17
C LYS A 31 -6.94 4.41 18.94
N ASP A 32 -6.87 3.14 19.30
CA ASP A 32 -7.98 2.18 19.20
C ASP A 32 -8.44 1.90 17.75
N ALA A 33 -7.61 2.16 16.72
CA ALA A 33 -7.92 1.76 15.35
C ALA A 33 -7.85 0.23 15.17
N CYS A 34 -8.66 -0.29 14.25
CA CYS A 34 -8.63 -1.70 13.88
C CYS A 34 -7.76 -1.89 12.64
N CYS A 35 -6.56 -2.48 12.81
CA CYS A 35 -5.61 -2.67 11.73
C CYS A 35 -5.57 -4.11 11.23
N GLU A 36 -5.55 -4.30 9.91
CA GLU A 36 -5.28 -5.57 9.24
C GLU A 36 -4.08 -5.42 8.31
N LYS A 37 -3.14 -6.36 8.32
CA LYS A 37 -1.97 -6.35 7.43
C LYS A 37 -1.99 -7.51 6.46
N ILE A 38 -1.80 -7.21 5.16
CA ILE A 38 -1.63 -8.19 4.08
C ILE A 38 -0.22 -8.08 3.52
N ASN A 39 0.50 -9.21 3.46
CA ASN A 39 1.79 -9.30 2.78
C ASN A 39 1.60 -9.92 1.40
N LEU A 40 1.81 -9.18 0.33
CA LEU A 40 1.59 -9.68 -1.04
C LEU A 40 2.50 -10.86 -1.41
N ARG A 41 3.66 -11.03 -0.74
CA ARG A 41 4.53 -12.20 -0.93
C ARG A 41 3.88 -13.53 -0.54
N GLU A 42 2.81 -13.48 0.26
CA GLU A 42 2.09 -14.64 0.77
C GLU A 42 0.81 -14.92 -0.03
N MET A 43 0.51 -14.02 -1.00
CA MET A 43 -0.69 -14.06 -1.82
C MET A 43 -0.39 -14.58 -3.23
N ASN A 44 -1.33 -15.29 -3.80
CA ASN A 44 -1.29 -15.70 -5.19
C ASN A 44 -2.11 -14.72 -6.02
N ILE A 45 -1.43 -13.81 -6.73
CA ILE A 45 -2.05 -12.80 -7.59
C ILE A 45 -1.48 -12.94 -9.00
N GLY A 46 -2.31 -13.31 -9.96
CA GLY A 46 -1.95 -13.37 -11.37
C GLY A 46 -1.84 -11.98 -12.00
N TYR A 47 -1.18 -11.85 -13.13
CA TYR A 47 -1.11 -10.59 -13.86
C TYR A 47 -2.45 -10.31 -14.57
N CYS A 48 -2.92 -9.07 -14.51
CA CYS A 48 -4.05 -8.65 -15.33
C CYS A 48 -3.70 -8.83 -16.82
N ILE A 49 -4.54 -9.55 -17.56
CA ILE A 49 -4.33 -9.84 -19.00
C ILE A 49 -5.08 -8.85 -19.92
N GLY A 50 -5.70 -7.79 -19.37
CA GLY A 50 -6.37 -6.76 -20.15
C GLY A 50 -7.56 -7.25 -20.97
N CYS A 51 -8.21 -8.35 -20.60
CA CYS A 51 -9.29 -8.97 -21.37
C CYS A 51 -10.65 -8.28 -21.26
N ASP A 52 -10.79 -7.29 -20.38
CA ASP A 52 -12.03 -6.54 -20.09
C ASP A 52 -13.25 -7.41 -19.71
N ALA A 53 -13.04 -8.67 -19.35
CA ALA A 53 -14.15 -9.54 -18.93
C ALA A 53 -14.84 -9.00 -17.67
N CYS A 54 -14.11 -8.42 -16.72
CA CYS A 54 -14.65 -7.82 -15.51
C CYS A 54 -15.66 -6.70 -15.81
N ARG A 55 -15.49 -5.93 -16.90
CA ARG A 55 -16.44 -4.88 -17.31
C ARG A 55 -17.81 -5.46 -17.76
N ARG A 56 -17.82 -6.74 -18.15
CA ARG A 56 -19.04 -7.44 -18.60
C ARG A 56 -19.62 -8.37 -17.53
N ASN A 57 -18.90 -8.60 -16.42
CA ASN A 57 -19.23 -9.54 -15.36
C ASN A 57 -19.37 -8.84 -13.99
N ASP A 58 -20.00 -7.66 -13.96
CA ASP A 58 -20.23 -6.88 -12.73
C ASP A 58 -19.01 -6.72 -11.83
N GLY A 59 -17.82 -6.59 -12.43
CA GLY A 59 -16.55 -6.45 -11.72
C GLY A 59 -15.87 -7.78 -11.39
N THR A 60 -16.46 -8.93 -11.72
CA THR A 60 -15.84 -10.24 -11.43
C THR A 60 -14.73 -10.55 -12.44
N CYS A 61 -13.50 -10.77 -11.93
CA CYS A 61 -12.37 -11.17 -12.76
C CYS A 61 -12.48 -12.64 -13.19
N VAL A 62 -11.96 -12.95 -14.39
CA VAL A 62 -11.87 -14.33 -14.88
C VAL A 62 -10.69 -15.09 -14.27
N ILE A 63 -9.67 -14.39 -13.80
CA ILE A 63 -8.54 -14.96 -13.07
C ILE A 63 -9.03 -15.28 -11.66
N LYS A 64 -8.90 -16.55 -11.25
CA LYS A 64 -9.31 -17.01 -9.93
C LYS A 64 -8.08 -17.10 -9.04
N ASP A 65 -7.87 -16.05 -8.27
CA ASP A 65 -6.73 -15.85 -7.37
C ASP A 65 -7.16 -15.09 -6.11
N ASP A 66 -6.20 -14.68 -5.28
CA ASP A 66 -6.50 -14.01 -4.00
C ASP A 66 -6.95 -12.54 -4.18
N MET A 67 -6.94 -12.00 -5.40
CA MET A 67 -7.24 -10.58 -5.63
C MET A 67 -8.66 -10.21 -5.27
N GLU A 68 -9.64 -11.12 -5.48
CA GLU A 68 -11.03 -10.85 -5.12
C GLU A 68 -11.17 -10.63 -3.60
N TRP A 69 -10.52 -11.48 -2.81
CA TRP A 69 -10.50 -11.35 -1.34
C TRP A 69 -9.79 -10.06 -0.90
N ILE A 70 -8.61 -9.74 -1.47
CA ILE A 70 -7.88 -8.50 -1.15
C ILE A 70 -8.73 -7.28 -1.48
N PHE A 71 -9.39 -7.29 -2.63
CA PHE A 71 -10.24 -6.17 -3.05
C PHE A 71 -11.42 -5.95 -2.09
N GLN A 72 -12.06 -7.03 -1.60
CA GLN A 72 -13.11 -6.92 -0.58
C GLN A 72 -12.56 -6.29 0.70
N LYS A 73 -11.36 -6.68 1.16
CA LYS A 73 -10.69 -6.07 2.30
C LYS A 73 -10.43 -4.57 2.09
N MET A 74 -10.03 -4.18 0.87
CA MET A 74 -9.86 -2.76 0.52
C MET A 74 -11.19 -2.00 0.57
N LEU A 75 -12.30 -2.60 0.15
CA LEU A 75 -13.63 -1.98 0.23
C LEU A 75 -14.14 -1.83 1.66
N GLU A 76 -13.87 -2.80 2.53
CA GLU A 76 -14.31 -2.84 3.93
C GLU A 76 -13.52 -1.91 4.85
N SER A 77 -12.33 -1.48 4.45
CA SER A 77 -11.48 -0.56 5.21
C SER A 77 -11.85 0.90 4.94
N ASP A 78 -11.61 1.78 5.89
CA ASP A 78 -11.76 3.23 5.74
C ASP A 78 -10.51 3.83 5.10
N ILE A 79 -9.35 3.31 5.48
CA ILE A 79 -8.04 3.77 5.03
C ILE A 79 -7.25 2.58 4.46
N VAL A 80 -6.59 2.77 3.32
CA VAL A 80 -5.68 1.80 2.71
C VAL A 80 -4.25 2.35 2.73
N VAL A 81 -3.33 1.63 3.33
CA VAL A 81 -1.89 1.94 3.31
C VAL A 81 -1.21 1.03 2.30
N LEU A 82 -0.58 1.62 1.29
CA LEU A 82 0.21 0.88 0.30
C LEU A 82 1.70 1.06 0.58
N ALA A 83 2.39 -0.05 0.86
CA ALA A 83 3.82 -0.05 1.17
C ALA A 83 4.63 -0.82 0.13
N THR A 84 5.72 -0.22 -0.35
CA THR A 84 6.57 -0.79 -1.39
C THR A 84 8.07 -0.54 -1.15
N PRO A 85 8.95 -1.52 -1.42
CA PRO A 85 10.34 -1.21 -1.68
C PRO A 85 10.47 -0.56 -3.06
N VAL A 86 11.45 0.31 -3.21
CA VAL A 86 11.73 0.98 -4.49
C VAL A 86 12.71 0.14 -5.30
N TYR A 87 12.30 -0.26 -6.49
CA TYR A 87 13.12 -0.95 -7.47
C TYR A 87 13.18 -0.14 -8.76
N PHE A 88 14.39 0.22 -9.21
CA PHE A 88 14.58 1.07 -10.38
C PHE A 88 13.75 2.36 -10.34
N PHE A 89 13.72 3.01 -9.16
CA PHE A 89 13.01 4.27 -8.90
C PHE A 89 11.49 4.21 -9.09
N THR A 90 10.89 3.03 -8.94
CA THR A 90 9.43 2.85 -8.96
C THR A 90 8.99 1.77 -7.98
N LEU A 91 7.68 1.54 -7.88
CA LEU A 91 7.08 0.53 -7.02
C LEU A 91 7.45 -0.90 -7.43
N SER A 92 7.33 -1.85 -6.52
CA SER A 92 7.60 -3.25 -6.79
C SER A 92 6.59 -3.86 -7.77
N ALA A 93 7.01 -4.91 -8.50
CA ALA A 93 6.13 -5.62 -9.41
C ALA A 93 4.89 -6.19 -8.71
N GLN A 94 5.03 -6.65 -7.46
CA GLN A 94 3.92 -7.16 -6.64
C GLN A 94 2.85 -6.09 -6.42
N LEU A 95 3.24 -4.85 -6.09
CA LEU A 95 2.28 -3.77 -5.91
C LEU A 95 1.64 -3.38 -7.24
N LYS A 96 2.43 -3.33 -8.33
CA LYS A 96 1.89 -3.01 -9.65
C LYS A 96 0.89 -4.06 -10.11
N THR A 97 1.15 -5.35 -9.85
CA THR A 97 0.21 -6.43 -10.16
C THR A 97 -1.12 -6.24 -9.44
N LEU A 98 -1.10 -5.90 -8.15
CA LEU A 98 -2.30 -5.57 -7.40
C LEU A 98 -3.04 -4.38 -8.02
N ILE A 99 -2.34 -3.27 -8.29
CA ILE A 99 -2.93 -2.05 -8.87
C ILE A 99 -3.60 -2.34 -10.22
N ASP A 100 -2.95 -3.12 -11.09
CA ASP A 100 -3.51 -3.46 -12.40
C ASP A 100 -4.78 -4.31 -12.30
N HIS A 101 -4.89 -5.15 -11.27
CA HIS A 101 -6.10 -5.92 -11.01
C HIS A 101 -7.28 -5.07 -10.50
N LEU A 102 -7.03 -3.89 -9.92
CA LEU A 102 -8.10 -3.00 -9.46
C LEU A 102 -8.97 -2.47 -10.62
N HIS A 103 -8.55 -2.70 -11.89
CA HIS A 103 -9.35 -2.38 -13.07
C HIS A 103 -10.80 -2.92 -13.00
N ASN A 104 -11.01 -4.02 -12.27
CA ASN A 104 -12.32 -4.64 -12.09
C ASN A 104 -13.31 -3.82 -11.25
N GLY A 105 -12.84 -2.85 -10.47
CA GLY A 105 -13.76 -2.18 -9.55
C GLY A 105 -13.22 -0.94 -8.84
N TYR A 106 -12.12 -0.32 -9.28
CA TYR A 106 -11.50 0.83 -8.62
C TYR A 106 -12.49 1.96 -8.29
N LYS A 107 -13.53 2.19 -9.13
CA LYS A 107 -14.56 3.19 -8.86
C LYS A 107 -15.42 2.90 -7.62
N LYS A 108 -15.48 1.65 -7.17
CA LYS A 108 -16.18 1.27 -5.93
C LYS A 108 -15.44 1.76 -4.68
N MET A 109 -14.19 2.21 -4.85
CA MET A 109 -13.38 2.81 -3.78
C MET A 109 -13.54 4.34 -3.70
N ALA A 110 -14.54 4.93 -4.36
CA ALA A 110 -14.80 6.37 -4.29
C ALA A 110 -14.83 6.88 -2.84
N GLY A 111 -14.17 8.01 -2.58
CA GLY A 111 -14.04 8.59 -1.24
C GLY A 111 -13.06 7.87 -0.30
N LYS A 112 -12.35 6.85 -0.77
CA LYS A 112 -11.37 6.09 0.03
C LYS A 112 -10.13 6.94 0.32
N LYS A 113 -9.62 6.80 1.55
CA LYS A 113 -8.40 7.47 1.99
C LYS A 113 -7.19 6.56 1.85
N PHE A 114 -6.04 7.13 1.50
CA PHE A 114 -4.81 6.38 1.27
C PHE A 114 -3.61 6.98 2.00
N CYS A 115 -2.67 6.10 2.39
CA CYS A 115 -1.32 6.47 2.81
C CYS A 115 -0.31 5.65 2.02
N PHE A 116 0.90 6.20 1.85
CA PHE A 116 1.96 5.51 1.12
C PHE A 116 3.22 5.38 1.97
N ILE A 117 3.86 4.22 1.87
CA ILE A 117 5.18 3.95 2.46
C ILE A 117 6.10 3.48 1.34
N ALA A 118 7.24 4.13 1.14
CA ALA A 118 8.26 3.67 0.21
C ALA A 118 9.62 3.56 0.90
N THR A 119 10.38 2.48 0.63
CA THR A 119 11.72 2.28 1.19
C THR A 119 12.76 2.12 0.11
N VAL A 120 13.91 2.78 0.29
CA VAL A 120 15.00 2.81 -0.68
C VAL A 120 16.36 2.91 0.00
N SER A 121 17.41 2.43 -0.67
CA SER A 121 18.78 2.49 -0.17
C SER A 121 19.46 3.86 -0.31
N VAL A 122 19.00 4.68 -1.25
CA VAL A 122 19.62 5.99 -1.50
C VAL A 122 19.18 7.00 -0.43
N PRO A 123 20.07 7.97 -0.07
CA PRO A 123 19.76 8.92 0.99
C PRO A 123 18.82 10.05 0.56
N GLU A 124 18.74 10.34 -0.74
CA GLU A 124 17.96 11.48 -1.25
C GLU A 124 16.45 11.12 -1.31
N PRO A 125 15.60 11.72 -0.48
CA PRO A 125 14.16 11.42 -0.44
C PRO A 125 13.44 11.80 -1.75
N GLU A 126 13.98 12.79 -2.51
CA GLU A 126 13.40 13.25 -3.79
C GLU A 126 13.36 12.12 -4.83
N ARG A 127 14.22 11.11 -4.68
CA ARG A 127 14.23 9.94 -5.58
C ARG A 127 13.05 9.00 -5.38
N LEU A 128 12.32 9.12 -4.27
CA LEU A 128 11.10 8.37 -4.04
C LEU A 128 9.87 9.00 -4.72
N GLU A 129 9.96 10.26 -5.17
CA GLU A 129 8.82 10.99 -5.74
C GLU A 129 8.19 10.24 -6.93
N ARG A 130 9.00 9.65 -7.82
CA ARG A 130 8.49 8.83 -8.93
C ARG A 130 7.70 7.60 -8.46
N THR A 131 8.07 7.05 -7.30
CA THR A 131 7.37 5.92 -6.73
C THR A 131 6.02 6.36 -6.15
N PHE A 132 6.00 7.48 -5.43
CA PHE A 132 4.76 8.07 -4.92
C PHE A 132 3.84 8.51 -6.05
N ASP A 133 4.37 9.18 -7.08
CA ASP A 133 3.61 9.52 -8.30
C ASP A 133 2.97 8.31 -8.97
N SER A 134 3.69 7.19 -9.03
CA SER A 134 3.12 5.95 -9.57
C SER A 134 1.94 5.41 -8.75
N MET A 135 1.93 5.65 -7.42
CA MET A 135 0.80 5.28 -6.54
C MET A 135 -0.32 6.32 -6.62
N ARG A 136 0.01 7.61 -6.73
CA ARG A 136 -0.97 8.70 -6.94
C ARG A 136 -1.74 8.53 -8.23
N GLY A 137 -1.11 7.98 -9.29
CA GLY A 137 -1.81 7.63 -10.53
C GLY A 137 -2.98 6.65 -10.33
N LEU A 138 -2.99 5.84 -9.26
CA LEU A 138 -4.16 5.08 -8.87
C LEU A 138 -5.25 6.01 -8.31
N LEU A 139 -4.88 6.95 -7.44
CA LEU A 139 -5.81 7.89 -6.82
C LEU A 139 -6.48 8.78 -7.86
N ASP A 140 -5.74 9.22 -8.89
CA ASP A 140 -6.28 10.01 -10.00
C ASP A 140 -7.45 9.30 -10.73
N CYS A 141 -7.51 7.97 -10.63
CA CYS A 141 -8.58 7.17 -11.20
C CYS A 141 -9.75 6.92 -10.24
N ILE A 142 -9.57 7.10 -8.93
CA ILE A 142 -10.57 6.83 -7.90
C ILE A 142 -11.27 8.14 -7.53
N PRO A 143 -12.58 8.29 -7.80
CA PRO A 143 -13.29 9.53 -7.51
C PRO A 143 -13.21 9.89 -6.01
N ASP A 144 -12.98 11.16 -5.72
CA ASP A 144 -12.98 11.73 -4.36
C ASP A 144 -12.01 11.03 -3.38
N SER A 145 -11.00 10.35 -3.89
CA SER A 145 -9.96 9.74 -3.04
C SER A 145 -9.03 10.80 -2.45
N GLU A 146 -8.46 10.50 -1.28
CA GLU A 146 -7.60 11.43 -0.54
C GLU A 146 -6.28 10.77 -0.13
N GLU A 147 -5.14 11.47 -0.32
CA GLU A 147 -3.85 11.10 0.25
C GLU A 147 -3.69 11.74 1.63
N LEU A 148 -3.67 10.92 2.70
CA LEU A 148 -3.50 11.40 4.07
C LEU A 148 -2.03 11.63 4.46
N GLY A 149 -1.10 11.00 3.76
CA GLY A 149 0.32 11.20 3.99
C GLY A 149 1.22 10.09 3.45
N VAL A 150 2.52 10.38 3.49
CA VAL A 150 3.57 9.47 3.01
C VAL A 150 4.67 9.29 4.06
N VAL A 151 5.33 8.13 4.03
CA VAL A 151 6.55 7.85 4.80
C VAL A 151 7.68 7.47 3.86
N CYS A 152 8.80 8.20 3.96
CA CYS A 152 9.97 8.05 3.12
C CYS A 152 11.09 7.30 3.85
N GLY A 153 11.14 5.98 3.73
CA GLY A 153 12.18 5.12 4.31
C GLY A 153 13.45 5.08 3.46
N ASN A 154 14.10 6.22 3.29
CA ASN A 154 15.35 6.35 2.56
C ASN A 154 16.57 5.89 3.40
N ASN A 155 17.73 5.73 2.74
CA ASN A 155 19.00 5.33 3.36
C ASN A 155 18.94 3.99 4.15
N ALA A 156 18.18 3.00 3.64
CA ALA A 156 17.99 1.71 4.29
C ALA A 156 18.10 0.56 3.26
N TRP A 157 19.27 -0.09 3.22
CA TRP A 157 19.57 -1.23 2.33
C TRP A 157 19.30 -2.59 2.98
N LEU A 158 19.93 -2.82 4.14
CA LEU A 158 19.76 -4.06 4.90
C LEU A 158 18.47 -4.03 5.72
N ALA A 159 17.91 -5.22 5.95
CA ALA A 159 16.72 -5.35 6.79
C ALA A 159 16.99 -4.81 8.21
N GLY A 160 16.11 -3.92 8.67
CA GLY A 160 16.20 -3.31 9.97
C GLY A 160 16.88 -1.94 10.02
N GLU A 161 17.64 -1.55 8.99
CA GLU A 161 18.32 -0.25 8.99
C GLU A 161 17.36 0.93 9.09
N VAL A 162 16.14 0.79 8.56
CA VAL A 162 15.11 1.83 8.62
C VAL A 162 14.77 2.24 10.05
N LYS A 163 15.00 1.39 11.05
CA LYS A 163 14.77 1.71 12.48
C LYS A 163 15.67 2.83 13.01
N ALA A 164 16.81 3.06 12.36
CA ALA A 164 17.75 4.13 12.71
C ALA A 164 17.48 5.42 11.90
N THR A 165 16.45 5.46 11.07
CA THR A 165 16.08 6.64 10.29
C THR A 165 14.85 7.33 10.89
N LYS A 166 14.65 8.61 10.55
CA LYS A 166 13.47 9.37 10.97
C LYS A 166 12.14 8.75 10.51
N ALA A 167 12.16 7.99 9.41
CA ALA A 167 10.98 7.32 8.86
C ALA A 167 10.33 6.36 9.87
N TYR A 168 11.09 5.83 10.81
CA TYR A 168 10.57 4.93 11.85
C TYR A 168 9.62 5.66 12.80
N ASP A 169 9.97 6.87 13.22
CA ASP A 169 9.13 7.69 14.08
C ASP A 169 7.99 8.32 13.24
N GLU A 170 8.27 8.81 12.02
CA GLU A 170 7.26 9.33 11.10
C GLU A 170 6.16 8.30 10.78
N ALA A 171 6.50 7.00 10.68
CA ALA A 171 5.51 5.95 10.48
C ALA A 171 4.56 5.81 11.69
N TYR A 172 5.08 5.87 12.91
CA TYR A 172 4.27 5.85 14.12
C TYR A 172 3.34 7.07 14.19
N GLU A 173 3.90 8.27 13.98
CA GLU A 173 3.16 9.52 14.01
C GLU A 173 2.05 9.56 12.94
N LEU A 174 2.33 9.03 11.74
CA LEU A 174 1.31 8.89 10.71
C LEU A 174 0.19 7.95 11.18
N GLY A 175 0.55 6.80 11.78
CA GLY A 175 -0.42 5.87 12.34
C GLY A 175 -1.35 6.52 13.38
N VAL A 176 -0.77 7.27 14.32
CA VAL A 176 -1.54 8.04 15.31
C VAL A 176 -2.50 9.01 14.63
N ARG A 177 -2.00 9.81 13.68
CA ARG A 177 -2.76 10.88 13.02
C ARG A 177 -3.93 10.37 12.19
N ILE A 178 -3.79 9.24 11.51
CA ILE A 178 -4.86 8.70 10.65
C ILE A 178 -5.94 7.94 11.43
N ALA A 179 -5.70 7.66 12.69
CA ALA A 179 -6.65 6.99 13.59
C ALA A 179 -7.45 7.99 14.46
N GLU A 180 -7.12 9.28 14.44
CA GLU A 180 -7.85 10.38 15.08
C GLU A 180 -9.05 10.84 14.26
#